data_56206c21fbd512b5e1bec37a7d81d536
#
_entry.id   56206c21fbd512b5e1bec37a7d81d536
#
_cell.length_a   1.000
_cell.length_b   1.000
_cell.length_c   1.000
_cell.angle_alpha   90.00
_cell.angle_beta   90.00
_cell.angle_gamma   90.00
#
_symmetry.space_group_name_H-M   'P 1'
#
loop_
_entity.id
_entity.type
_entity.pdbx_description
1 polymer ?
#
loop_
_entity_poly.entity_id
_entity_poly.type
_entity_poly.pdbx_seq_one_letter_code
_entity_poly.pdbx_strand_id
1 'polypeptide(L)'
;RDWSSDVCSSDLLISEADACEPFRSLINPDDDCFANPADMEKAITEYCRATGQSVPEKRGQVVRCIFESLALRYRQVLENLRSLSPRPIETLHVIGGGSRNDLLNQFTANAIGIPVVAGPSEATAIGNVMIQAMAAGEATDVAGMRQLINRSIPLKTYQPQDTEAWDAAYKIGR
;
A
#
# COMPACT_ATOMS: atom_id res chain seq x y z
N ARG A 1 10.53 20.54 15.55
CA ARG A 1 10.16 20.11 14.19
C ARG A 1 8.65 20.30 14.08
N ASP A 2 8.24 21.10 13.12
CA ASP A 2 6.83 21.45 12.95
C ASP A 2 6.15 20.30 12.16
N TRP A 3 5.42 19.43 12.86
CA TRP A 3 4.72 18.29 12.29
C TRP A 3 3.61 18.66 11.31
N SER A 4 3.12 19.89 11.38
CA SER A 4 2.03 20.37 10.51
C SER A 4 2.50 20.60 9.07
N SER A 5 3.76 21.00 8.87
CA SER A 5 4.31 21.23 7.54
C SER A 5 4.60 19.95 6.77
N ASP A 6 4.99 18.88 7.47
CA ASP A 6 5.32 17.59 6.84
C ASP A 6 4.05 16.85 6.34
N VAL A 7 2.92 16.97 7.05
CA VAL A 7 1.63 16.37 6.63
C VAL A 7 1.10 17.08 5.39
N CYS A 8 1.14 18.42 5.36
CA CYS A 8 0.66 19.19 4.22
C CYS A 8 1.48 18.92 2.93
N SER A 9 2.79 18.68 3.06
CA SER A 9 3.64 18.35 1.91
C SER A 9 3.40 16.95 1.36
N SER A 10 3.07 15.96 2.21
CA SER A 10 2.77 14.60 1.78
C SER A 10 1.42 14.51 1.05
N ASP A 11 0.39 15.21 1.53
CA ASP A 11 -0.93 15.23 0.89
C ASP A 11 -0.88 15.90 -0.50
N LEU A 12 -0.08 16.94 -0.64
CA LEU A 12 0.15 17.59 -1.93
C LEU A 12 0.83 16.64 -2.93
N LEU A 13 1.87 15.92 -2.50
CA LEU A 13 2.56 14.94 -3.35
C LEU A 13 1.66 13.77 -3.77
N ILE A 14 0.79 13.31 -2.88
CA ILE A 14 -0.21 12.27 -3.19
C ILE A 14 -1.21 12.78 -4.23
N SER A 15 -1.70 14.02 -4.09
CA SER A 15 -2.59 14.66 -5.06
C SER A 15 -1.92 14.86 -6.43
N GLU A 16 -0.66 15.30 -6.45
CA GLU A 16 0.13 15.41 -7.68
C GLU A 16 0.33 14.05 -8.35
N ALA A 17 0.57 12.99 -7.58
CA ALA A 17 0.71 11.64 -8.09
C ALA A 17 -0.58 11.12 -8.69
N ASP A 18 -1.73 11.38 -8.07
CA ASP A 18 -3.04 10.97 -8.57
C ASP A 18 -3.37 11.62 -9.91
N ALA A 19 -2.97 12.87 -10.10
CA ALA A 19 -3.17 13.62 -11.34
C ALA A 19 -2.22 13.23 -12.48
N CYS A 20 -1.19 12.39 -12.23
CA CYS A 20 -0.25 11.97 -13.27
C CYS A 20 -0.82 10.85 -14.16
N GLU A 21 -0.25 10.70 -15.37
CA GLU A 21 -0.56 9.61 -16.29
C GLU A 21 -0.26 8.24 -15.66
N PRO A 22 -1.24 7.29 -15.70
CA PRO A 22 -1.05 5.94 -15.14
C PRO A 22 0.00 5.13 -15.90
N PHE A 23 0.73 4.29 -15.17
CA PHE A 23 1.64 3.26 -15.68
C PHE A 23 2.72 3.75 -16.65
N ARG A 24 3.06 5.04 -16.58
CA ARG A 24 4.08 5.64 -17.44
C ARG A 24 5.47 5.04 -17.20
N SER A 25 5.76 4.71 -15.95
CA SER A 25 7.03 4.14 -15.51
C SER A 25 6.76 3.16 -14.37
N LEU A 26 7.35 1.97 -14.46
CA LEU A 26 7.22 0.92 -13.44
C LEU A 26 8.62 0.40 -13.07
N ILE A 27 8.84 0.21 -11.78
CA ILE A 27 10.09 -0.33 -11.26
C ILE A 27 9.85 -1.69 -10.59
N ASN A 28 10.89 -2.51 -10.47
CA ASN A 28 10.87 -3.64 -9.57
C ASN A 28 11.33 -3.17 -8.17
N PRO A 29 10.45 -3.03 -7.17
CA PRO A 29 10.84 -2.52 -5.85
C PRO A 29 11.87 -3.37 -5.12
N ASP A 30 12.05 -4.64 -5.53
CA ASP A 30 13.01 -5.57 -4.92
C ASP A 30 14.37 -5.56 -5.64
N ASP A 31 14.59 -4.69 -6.63
CA ASP A 31 15.88 -4.56 -7.28
C ASP A 31 16.93 -4.01 -6.31
N ASP A 32 18.13 -4.59 -6.36
CA ASP A 32 19.24 -4.23 -5.45
C ASP A 32 19.58 -2.73 -5.47
N CYS A 33 19.34 -2.04 -6.60
CA CYS A 33 19.57 -0.62 -6.73
C CYS A 33 18.70 0.23 -5.79
N PHE A 34 17.61 -0.31 -5.28
CA PHE A 34 16.69 0.35 -4.33
C PHE A 34 16.95 -0.02 -2.86
N ALA A 35 17.83 -0.96 -2.56
CA ALA A 35 18.06 -1.44 -1.20
C ALA A 35 18.61 -0.35 -0.27
N ASN A 36 19.53 0.48 -0.75
CA ASN A 36 20.11 1.59 0.05
C ASN A 36 20.72 2.68 -0.85
N PRO A 37 19.97 3.32 -1.74
CA PRO A 37 20.50 4.37 -2.59
C PRO A 37 20.75 5.67 -1.79
N ALA A 38 21.80 6.39 -2.13
CA ALA A 38 22.05 7.71 -1.56
C ALA A 38 20.96 8.74 -1.96
N ASP A 39 20.35 8.53 -3.13
CA ASP A 39 19.27 9.34 -3.70
C ASP A 39 18.29 8.42 -4.42
N MET A 40 17.09 8.26 -3.84
CA MET A 40 16.04 7.37 -4.38
C MET A 40 15.47 7.90 -5.70
N GLU A 41 15.25 9.20 -5.82
CA GLU A 41 14.75 9.83 -7.06
C GLU A 41 15.69 9.55 -8.24
N LYS A 42 17.00 9.70 -8.00
CA LYS A 42 18.04 9.41 -8.98
C LYS A 42 18.07 7.92 -9.33
N ALA A 43 18.00 7.03 -8.35
CA ALA A 43 17.97 5.59 -8.58
C ALA A 43 16.77 5.18 -9.46
N ILE A 44 15.58 5.69 -9.21
CA ILE A 44 14.39 5.46 -10.03
C ILE A 44 14.58 5.97 -11.46
N THR A 45 15.11 7.18 -11.60
CA THR A 45 15.40 7.80 -12.91
C THR A 45 16.37 6.96 -13.73
N GLU A 46 17.45 6.49 -13.10
CA GLU A 46 18.47 5.65 -13.74
C GLU A 46 17.92 4.27 -14.11
N TYR A 47 17.10 3.67 -13.23
CA TYR A 47 16.42 2.41 -13.50
C TYR A 47 15.49 2.52 -14.72
N CYS A 48 14.62 3.54 -14.75
CA CYS A 48 13.73 3.76 -15.90
C CYS A 48 14.51 3.97 -17.21
N ARG A 49 15.60 4.71 -17.15
CA ARG A 49 16.48 4.92 -18.34
C ARG A 49 17.13 3.62 -18.79
N ALA A 50 17.65 2.83 -17.86
CA ALA A 50 18.31 1.55 -18.17
C ALA A 50 17.35 0.50 -18.76
N THR A 51 16.07 0.55 -18.33
CA THR A 51 15.01 -0.35 -18.82
C THR A 51 14.25 0.20 -20.04
N GLY A 52 14.67 1.35 -20.59
CA GLY A 52 14.05 1.96 -21.78
C GLY A 52 12.65 2.51 -21.55
N GLN A 53 12.28 2.79 -20.30
CA GLN A 53 11.00 3.36 -19.93
C GLN A 53 11.02 4.90 -19.94
N SER A 54 9.85 5.52 -19.96
CA SER A 54 9.72 6.97 -19.76
C SER A 54 10.30 7.35 -18.41
N VAL A 55 11.18 8.36 -18.40
CA VAL A 55 11.81 8.84 -17.15
C VAL A 55 10.85 9.78 -16.43
N PRO A 56 10.58 9.60 -15.13
CA PRO A 56 9.83 10.57 -14.35
C PRO A 56 10.58 11.90 -14.25
N GLU A 57 9.92 13.02 -14.57
CA GLU A 57 10.49 14.37 -14.57
C GLU A 57 9.98 15.22 -13.42
N LYS A 58 8.83 14.86 -12.85
CA LYS A 58 8.16 15.59 -11.77
C LYS A 58 8.02 14.68 -10.55
N ARG A 59 8.01 15.28 -9.36
CA ARG A 59 7.85 14.53 -8.10
C ARG A 59 6.59 13.68 -8.05
N GLY A 60 5.46 14.21 -8.53
CA GLY A 60 4.22 13.44 -8.63
C GLY A 60 4.36 12.18 -9.50
N GLN A 61 5.11 12.24 -10.60
CA GLN A 61 5.39 11.07 -11.45
C GLN A 61 6.27 10.04 -10.75
N VAL A 62 7.27 10.49 -9.96
CA VAL A 62 8.11 9.59 -9.14
C VAL A 62 7.26 8.88 -8.10
N VAL A 63 6.43 9.62 -7.37
CA VAL A 63 5.55 9.05 -6.32
C VAL A 63 4.54 8.08 -6.94
N ARG A 64 3.95 8.41 -8.08
CA ARG A 64 3.04 7.52 -8.81
C ARG A 64 3.75 6.25 -9.26
N CYS A 65 4.92 6.35 -9.84
CA CYS A 65 5.76 5.20 -10.23
C CYS A 65 6.00 4.26 -9.03
N ILE A 66 6.34 4.81 -7.86
CA ILE A 66 6.54 4.04 -6.62
C ILE A 66 5.25 3.33 -6.23
N PHE A 67 4.12 4.03 -6.16
CA PHE A 67 2.86 3.48 -5.67
C PHE A 67 2.29 2.40 -6.60
N GLU A 68 2.34 2.62 -7.91
CA GLU A 68 1.91 1.63 -8.90
C GLU A 68 2.80 0.38 -8.83
N SER A 69 4.11 0.56 -8.74
CA SER A 69 5.07 -0.54 -8.63
C SER A 69 4.88 -1.35 -7.35
N LEU A 70 4.66 -0.69 -6.21
CA LEU A 70 4.36 -1.36 -4.95
C LEU A 70 3.04 -2.13 -5.01
N ALA A 71 1.99 -1.55 -5.59
CA ALA A 71 0.70 -2.22 -5.75
C ALA A 71 0.80 -3.48 -6.62
N LEU A 72 1.55 -3.42 -7.73
CA LEU A 72 1.84 -4.58 -8.57
C LEU A 72 2.70 -5.62 -7.85
N ARG A 73 3.63 -5.19 -7.02
CA ARG A 73 4.42 -6.11 -6.18
C ARG A 73 3.56 -6.82 -5.14
N TYR A 74 2.63 -6.11 -4.50
CA TYR A 74 1.66 -6.73 -3.57
C TYR A 74 0.80 -7.77 -4.27
N ARG A 75 0.38 -7.50 -5.52
CA ARG A 75 -0.32 -8.50 -6.35
C ARG A 75 0.52 -9.77 -6.54
N GLN A 76 1.79 -9.63 -6.93
CA GLN A 76 2.67 -10.78 -7.13
C GLN A 76 2.83 -11.61 -5.86
N VAL A 77 3.04 -10.95 -4.71
CA VAL A 77 3.12 -11.63 -3.42
C VAL A 77 1.81 -12.33 -3.07
N LEU A 78 0.67 -11.68 -3.32
CA LEU A 78 -0.65 -12.26 -3.07
C LEU A 78 -0.91 -13.49 -3.97
N GLU A 79 -0.52 -13.47 -5.25
CA GLU A 79 -0.62 -14.61 -6.14
C GLU A 79 0.20 -15.80 -5.62
N ASN A 80 1.42 -15.55 -5.15
CA ASN A 80 2.25 -16.57 -4.50
C ASN A 80 1.58 -17.14 -3.24
N LEU A 81 1.02 -16.29 -2.39
CA LEU A 81 0.30 -16.73 -1.19
C LEU A 81 -0.94 -17.55 -1.54
N ARG A 82 -1.69 -17.15 -2.56
CA ARG A 82 -2.86 -17.91 -3.05
C ARG A 82 -2.49 -19.31 -3.52
N SER A 83 -1.33 -19.48 -4.13
CA SER A 83 -0.85 -20.80 -4.58
C SER A 83 -0.51 -21.75 -3.41
N LEU A 84 -0.20 -21.19 -2.24
CA LEU A 84 0.18 -21.93 -1.03
C LEU A 84 -0.97 -22.08 -0.04
N SER A 85 -2.01 -21.25 -0.14
CA SER A 85 -3.12 -21.22 0.80
C SER A 85 -4.20 -22.24 0.42
N PRO A 86 -4.63 -23.12 1.35
CA PRO A 86 -5.75 -24.03 1.12
C PRO A 86 -7.11 -23.33 1.14
N ARG A 87 -7.15 -22.04 1.52
CA ARG A 87 -8.37 -21.24 1.64
C ARG A 87 -8.28 -20.02 0.71
N PRO A 88 -9.40 -19.58 0.11
CA PRO A 88 -9.42 -18.37 -0.67
C PRO A 88 -9.05 -17.15 0.19
N ILE A 89 -8.27 -16.25 -0.40
CA ILE A 89 -7.96 -14.95 0.21
C ILE A 89 -8.90 -13.93 -0.43
N GLU A 90 -9.88 -13.47 0.34
CA GLU A 90 -10.98 -12.62 -0.13
C GLU A 90 -10.79 -11.14 0.22
N THR A 91 -9.91 -10.83 1.16
CA THR A 91 -9.68 -9.46 1.64
C THR A 91 -8.23 -9.31 2.06
N LEU A 92 -7.63 -8.16 1.74
CA LEU A 92 -6.32 -7.75 2.24
C LEU A 92 -6.50 -6.72 3.34
N HIS A 93 -5.89 -6.95 4.51
CA HIS A 93 -5.86 -5.98 5.60
C HIS A 93 -4.53 -5.24 5.62
N VAL A 94 -4.59 -3.90 5.57
CA VAL A 94 -3.43 -3.01 5.70
C VAL A 94 -3.49 -2.30 7.05
N ILE A 95 -2.49 -2.52 7.90
CA ILE A 95 -2.39 -1.95 9.25
C ILE A 95 -1.14 -1.08 9.39
N GLY A 96 -1.10 -0.27 10.45
CA GLY A 96 0.02 0.64 10.70
C GLY A 96 -0.01 1.89 9.82
N GLY A 97 1.13 2.58 9.69
CA GLY A 97 1.23 3.87 8.98
C GLY A 97 0.76 3.84 7.54
N GLY A 98 0.99 2.73 6.82
CA GLY A 98 0.56 2.55 5.42
C GLY A 98 -0.96 2.62 5.24
N SER A 99 -1.74 2.29 6.27
CA SER A 99 -3.21 2.37 6.21
C SER A 99 -3.75 3.79 6.01
N ARG A 100 -2.93 4.82 6.23
CA ARG A 100 -3.31 6.22 6.04
C ARG A 100 -3.16 6.71 4.59
N ASN A 101 -2.49 5.97 3.73
CA ASN A 101 -2.27 6.37 2.35
C ASN A 101 -3.41 5.86 1.45
N ASP A 102 -4.40 6.73 1.25
CA ASP A 102 -5.61 6.40 0.50
C ASP A 102 -5.31 5.98 -0.94
N LEU A 103 -4.40 6.67 -1.62
CA LEU A 103 -4.06 6.40 -3.02
C LEU A 103 -3.39 5.04 -3.18
N LEU A 104 -2.38 4.74 -2.33
CA LEU A 104 -1.71 3.43 -2.37
C LEU A 104 -2.67 2.29 -2.02
N ASN A 105 -3.57 2.48 -1.05
CA ASN A 105 -4.55 1.46 -0.68
C ASN A 105 -5.57 1.22 -1.81
N GLN A 106 -6.01 2.27 -2.53
CA GLN A 106 -6.86 2.12 -3.70
C GLN A 106 -6.12 1.44 -4.85
N PHE A 107 -4.88 1.84 -5.17
CA PHE A 107 -4.06 1.18 -6.17
C PHE A 107 -3.81 -0.29 -5.83
N THR A 108 -3.60 -0.59 -4.56
CA THR A 108 -3.46 -1.98 -4.10
C THR A 108 -4.73 -2.77 -4.37
N ALA A 109 -5.91 -2.27 -3.99
CA ALA A 109 -7.19 -2.93 -4.25
C ALA A 109 -7.40 -3.20 -5.75
N ASN A 110 -7.10 -2.19 -6.58
CA ASN A 110 -7.21 -2.27 -8.04
C ASN A 110 -6.27 -3.36 -8.61
N ALA A 111 -5.01 -3.36 -8.16
CA ALA A 111 -3.99 -4.30 -8.63
C ALA A 111 -4.29 -5.76 -8.25
N ILE A 112 -4.74 -6.00 -7.01
CA ILE A 112 -4.97 -7.36 -6.47
C ILE A 112 -6.35 -7.93 -6.80
N GLY A 113 -7.30 -7.09 -7.24
CA GLY A 113 -8.65 -7.48 -7.62
C GLY A 113 -9.55 -7.94 -6.47
N ILE A 114 -9.19 -7.63 -5.22
CA ILE A 114 -10.00 -7.91 -4.03
C ILE A 114 -10.03 -6.68 -3.11
N PRO A 115 -11.04 -6.56 -2.21
CA PRO A 115 -11.12 -5.44 -1.29
C PRO A 115 -9.89 -5.31 -0.39
N VAL A 116 -9.47 -4.06 -0.16
CA VAL A 116 -8.46 -3.69 0.84
C VAL A 116 -9.16 -3.00 2.01
N VAL A 117 -8.94 -3.50 3.22
CA VAL A 117 -9.44 -2.90 4.47
C VAL A 117 -8.25 -2.27 5.19
N ALA A 118 -8.24 -0.95 5.28
CA ALA A 118 -7.17 -0.17 5.89
C ALA A 118 -7.50 0.27 7.31
N GLY A 119 -6.55 0.09 8.21
CA GLY A 119 -6.64 0.42 9.64
C GLY A 119 -6.67 -0.81 10.53
N PRO A 120 -6.44 -0.61 11.82
CA PRO A 120 -6.04 0.66 12.45
C PRO A 120 -4.58 1.05 12.18
N SER A 121 -4.30 2.36 12.20
CA SER A 121 -2.92 2.85 12.02
C SER A 121 -2.01 2.50 13.19
N GLU A 122 -2.56 2.41 14.40
CA GLU A 122 -1.83 2.10 15.64
C GLU A 122 -2.13 0.67 16.12
N ALA A 123 -2.14 -0.30 15.19
CA ALA A 123 -2.55 -1.68 15.46
C ALA A 123 -1.75 -2.35 16.59
N THR A 124 -0.44 -2.09 16.70
CA THR A 124 0.42 -2.65 17.75
C THR A 124 0.02 -2.14 19.13
N ALA A 125 -0.19 -0.82 19.28
CA ALA A 125 -0.60 -0.22 20.55
C ALA A 125 -1.99 -0.73 20.96
N ILE A 126 -2.91 -0.78 20.01
CA ILE A 126 -4.27 -1.29 20.23
C ILE A 126 -4.22 -2.76 20.65
N GLY A 127 -3.43 -3.59 19.98
CA GLY A 127 -3.23 -4.99 20.34
C GLY A 127 -2.76 -5.16 21.79
N ASN A 128 -1.77 -4.37 22.21
CA ASN A 128 -1.27 -4.38 23.58
C ASN A 128 -2.36 -4.01 24.61
N VAL A 129 -3.15 -2.96 24.34
CA VAL A 129 -4.27 -2.56 25.18
C VAL A 129 -5.33 -3.65 25.24
N MET A 130 -5.64 -4.30 24.12
CA MET A 130 -6.64 -5.37 24.07
C MET A 130 -6.22 -6.62 24.85
N ILE A 131 -4.93 -6.98 24.85
CA ILE A 131 -4.42 -8.08 25.69
C ILE A 131 -4.57 -7.75 27.19
N GLN A 132 -4.30 -6.51 27.58
CA GLN A 132 -4.51 -6.07 28.95
C GLN A 132 -6.00 -6.07 29.35
N ALA A 133 -6.88 -5.65 28.43
CA ALA A 133 -8.32 -5.70 28.64
C ALA A 133 -8.84 -7.14 28.80
N MET A 134 -8.27 -8.11 28.05
CA MET A 134 -8.55 -9.54 28.26
C MET A 134 -8.11 -9.99 29.65
N ALA A 135 -6.92 -9.63 30.07
CA ALA A 135 -6.40 -10.00 31.39
C ALA A 135 -7.25 -9.39 32.53
N ALA A 136 -7.85 -8.23 32.31
CA ALA A 136 -8.78 -7.57 33.23
C ALA A 136 -10.23 -8.13 33.18
N GLY A 137 -10.52 -9.05 32.26
CA GLY A 137 -11.85 -9.66 32.10
C GLY A 137 -12.85 -8.85 31.25
N GLU A 138 -12.41 -7.74 30.62
CA GLU A 138 -13.25 -6.89 29.76
C GLU A 138 -13.51 -7.50 28.36
N ALA A 139 -12.69 -8.44 27.93
CA ALA A 139 -12.88 -9.23 26.72
C ALA A 139 -12.57 -10.70 26.99
N THR A 140 -13.43 -11.60 26.58
CA THR A 140 -13.34 -13.02 26.92
C THR A 140 -12.44 -13.82 25.98
N ASP A 141 -12.31 -13.37 24.72
CA ASP A 141 -11.55 -14.04 23.68
C ASP A 141 -11.12 -13.09 22.54
N VAL A 142 -10.39 -13.60 21.56
CA VAL A 142 -9.93 -12.86 20.39
C VAL A 142 -11.10 -12.34 19.53
N ALA A 143 -12.21 -13.05 19.49
CA ALA A 143 -13.39 -12.63 18.73
C ALA A 143 -14.05 -11.39 19.37
N GLY A 144 -14.16 -11.39 20.69
CA GLY A 144 -14.61 -10.24 21.48
C GLY A 144 -13.71 -9.01 21.32
N MET A 145 -12.37 -9.22 21.32
CA MET A 145 -11.42 -8.15 21.05
C MET A 145 -11.62 -7.54 19.65
N ARG A 146 -11.76 -8.37 18.61
CA ARG A 146 -12.01 -7.89 17.24
C ARG A 146 -13.31 -7.11 17.13
N GLN A 147 -14.37 -7.55 17.79
CA GLN A 147 -15.66 -6.83 17.83
C GLN A 147 -15.50 -5.46 18.49
N LEU A 148 -14.74 -5.38 19.59
CA LEU A 148 -14.49 -4.12 20.30
C LEU A 148 -13.70 -3.15 19.43
N ILE A 149 -12.64 -3.62 18.76
CA ILE A 149 -11.84 -2.83 17.81
C ILE A 149 -12.72 -2.30 16.68
N ASN A 150 -13.51 -3.16 16.05
CA ASN A 150 -14.37 -2.77 14.91
C ASN A 150 -15.46 -1.74 15.30
N ARG A 151 -15.90 -1.72 16.56
CA ARG A 151 -16.86 -0.73 17.06
C ARG A 151 -16.21 0.59 17.44
N SER A 152 -14.93 0.55 17.83
CA SER A 152 -14.22 1.70 18.40
C SER A 152 -13.38 2.46 17.37
N ILE A 153 -12.98 1.80 16.29
CA ILE A 153 -12.02 2.35 15.32
C ILE A 153 -12.61 2.23 13.92
N PRO A 154 -12.78 3.35 13.21
CA PRO A 154 -13.25 3.33 11.84
C PRO A 154 -12.20 2.67 10.94
N LEU A 155 -12.60 1.64 10.20
CA LEU A 155 -11.82 1.03 9.13
C LEU A 155 -12.31 1.57 7.79
N LYS A 156 -11.37 1.81 6.86
CA LYS A 156 -11.69 2.27 5.51
C LYS A 156 -11.55 1.11 4.53
N THR A 157 -12.56 0.88 3.72
CA THR A 157 -12.55 -0.19 2.71
C THR A 157 -12.43 0.41 1.31
N TYR A 158 -11.49 -0.12 0.53
CA TYR A 158 -11.26 0.23 -0.87
C TYR A 158 -11.69 -0.96 -1.73
N GLN A 159 -12.67 -0.72 -2.61
CA GLN A 159 -13.11 -1.70 -3.58
C GLN A 159 -12.25 -1.62 -4.84
N PRO A 160 -11.97 -2.76 -5.51
CA PRO A 160 -11.26 -2.77 -6.78
C PRO A 160 -11.98 -1.92 -7.84
N GLN A 161 -11.21 -1.14 -8.60
CA GLN A 161 -11.65 -0.31 -9.73
C GLN A 161 -10.63 -0.48 -10.86
N ASP A 162 -11.08 -0.32 -12.11
CA ASP A 162 -10.21 -0.34 -13.31
C ASP A 162 -9.22 -1.52 -13.37
N THR A 163 -9.65 -2.69 -12.93
CA THR A 163 -8.79 -3.89 -12.82
C THR A 163 -8.17 -4.31 -14.15
N GLU A 164 -8.81 -4.02 -15.28
CA GLU A 164 -8.30 -4.35 -16.62
C GLU A 164 -7.01 -3.58 -16.95
N ALA A 165 -6.93 -2.30 -16.58
CA ALA A 165 -5.72 -1.50 -16.79
C ALA A 165 -4.54 -2.02 -15.94
N TRP A 166 -4.84 -2.44 -14.69
CA TRP A 166 -3.86 -3.07 -13.80
C TRP A 166 -3.42 -4.44 -14.27
N ASP A 167 -4.33 -5.23 -14.88
CA ASP A 167 -4.00 -6.51 -15.49
C ASP A 167 -3.06 -6.34 -16.70
N ALA A 168 -3.28 -5.30 -17.50
CA ALA A 168 -2.41 -4.98 -18.63
C ALA A 168 -1.01 -4.55 -18.14
N ALA A 169 -0.94 -3.64 -17.16
CA ALA A 169 0.31 -3.17 -16.58
C ALA A 169 1.12 -4.32 -15.93
N TYR A 170 0.46 -5.23 -15.23
CA TYR A 170 1.10 -6.38 -14.60
C TYR A 170 1.76 -7.34 -15.58
N LYS A 171 1.18 -7.49 -16.79
CA LYS A 171 1.76 -8.33 -17.84
C LYS A 171 3.02 -7.74 -18.48
N ILE A 172 3.12 -6.40 -18.51
CA ILE A 172 4.28 -5.68 -19.07
C ILE A 172 5.46 -5.69 -18.10
N GLY A 173 5.20 -5.63 -16.80
CA GLY A 173 6.23 -5.57 -15.76
C GLY A 173 6.81 -6.93 -15.32
N ARG A 174 6.49 -8.01 -16.04
CA ARG A 174 6.99 -9.38 -15.78
C ARG A 174 8.20 -9.73 -16.61
#